data_a918016a590ed96d1b224b116733b104
#
_entry.id   a918016a590ed96d1b224b116733b104
#
_cell.length_a   1.000
_cell.length_b   1.000
_cell.length_c   1.000
_cell.angle_alpha   90.00
_cell.angle_beta   90.00
_cell.angle_gamma   90.00
#
_symmetry.space_group_name_H-M   'P 1'
#
loop_
_entity.id
_entity.type
_entity.pdbx_description
1 polymer ?
#
loop_
_entity_poly.entity_id
_entity_poly.type
_entity_poly.pdbx_seq_one_letter_code
_entity_poly.pdbx_strand_id
1 'polypeptide(L)'
;MPTIKLEVVSPDAVVYQADIHMLTVKAEDGEIGVMPNHLPMIASIIPCAMRVKHEDGREELIACGGGFMEVLDNKITVLASCAETPIQIDVLRAEKAYQRAEERIKKFNSAPLKHTDIDLSRAEAALQRAIVRLKVAKSVGA
;
A
#
# COMPACT_ATOMS: atom_id res chain seq x y z
N MET A 1 9.60 -22.12 -13.54
CA MET A 1 8.29 -21.70 -13.07
C MET A 1 7.85 -20.44 -13.80
N PRO A 2 6.58 -20.34 -14.19
CA PRO A 2 6.11 -19.12 -14.85
C PRO A 2 6.14 -17.94 -13.89
N THR A 3 6.42 -16.76 -14.44
CA THR A 3 6.42 -15.52 -13.70
C THR A 3 5.54 -14.49 -14.39
N ILE A 4 5.17 -13.46 -13.64
CA ILE A 4 4.49 -12.28 -14.15
C ILE A 4 5.34 -11.06 -13.77
N LYS A 5 5.45 -10.13 -14.69
CA LYS A 5 6.24 -8.91 -14.47
C LYS A 5 5.45 -7.96 -13.57
N LEU A 6 6.11 -7.42 -12.54
CA LEU A 6 5.51 -6.41 -11.66
C LEU A 6 6.29 -5.11 -11.77
N GLU A 7 5.56 -4.03 -11.96
CA GLU A 7 6.10 -2.67 -11.88
C GLU A 7 5.23 -1.84 -10.96
N VAL A 8 5.85 -1.26 -9.92
CA VAL A 8 5.17 -0.34 -8.99
C VAL A 8 5.71 1.06 -9.23
N VAL A 9 4.82 1.97 -9.59
CA VAL A 9 5.16 3.34 -9.96
C VAL A 9 4.44 4.31 -9.04
N SER A 10 5.17 5.29 -8.51
CA SER A 10 4.62 6.46 -7.83
C SER A 10 4.76 7.69 -8.76
N PRO A 11 4.14 8.85 -8.41
CA PRO A 11 4.29 10.05 -9.24
C PRO A 11 5.73 10.49 -9.47
N ASP A 12 6.63 10.16 -8.56
CA ASP A 12 8.02 10.61 -8.61
C ASP A 12 8.98 9.63 -9.27
N ALA A 13 8.69 8.34 -9.24
CA ALA A 13 9.65 7.33 -9.69
C ALA A 13 9.04 5.94 -9.83
N VAL A 14 9.79 5.05 -10.49
CA VAL A 14 9.56 3.61 -10.43
C VAL A 14 10.10 3.12 -9.08
N VAL A 15 9.24 2.58 -8.24
CA VAL A 15 9.58 2.16 -6.88
C VAL A 15 10.11 0.72 -6.86
N TYR A 16 9.56 -0.14 -7.71
CA TYR A 16 9.88 -1.57 -7.69
C TYR A 16 9.62 -2.20 -9.04
N GLN A 17 10.50 -3.09 -9.46
CA GLN A 17 10.34 -3.92 -10.66
C GLN A 17 10.90 -5.31 -10.39
N ALA A 18 10.16 -6.34 -10.72
CA ALA A 18 10.62 -7.74 -10.61
C ALA A 18 9.74 -8.68 -11.41
N ASP A 19 10.30 -9.85 -11.74
CA ASP A 19 9.50 -10.98 -12.21
C ASP A 19 9.12 -11.79 -10.98
N ILE A 20 7.83 -11.95 -10.73
CA ILE A 20 7.29 -12.51 -9.50
C ILE A 20 6.37 -13.69 -9.77
N HIS A 21 6.04 -14.45 -8.73
CA HIS A 21 5.09 -15.55 -8.81
C HIS A 21 3.66 -15.10 -8.51
N MET A 22 3.48 -14.21 -7.53
CA MET A 22 2.15 -13.74 -7.14
C MET A 22 2.22 -12.37 -6.47
N LEU A 23 1.26 -11.52 -6.77
CA LEU A 23 1.03 -10.25 -6.06
C LEU A 23 -0.30 -10.32 -5.36
N THR A 24 -0.34 -9.95 -4.07
CA THR A 24 -1.59 -9.80 -3.32
C THR A 24 -1.75 -8.35 -2.92
N VAL A 25 -2.88 -7.77 -3.28
CA VAL A 25 -3.24 -6.39 -2.96
C VAL A 25 -4.62 -6.37 -2.30
N LYS A 26 -4.98 -5.24 -1.71
CA LYS A 26 -6.28 -5.08 -1.07
C LYS A 26 -7.11 -4.06 -1.85
N ALA A 27 -8.28 -4.48 -2.30
CA ALA A 27 -9.31 -3.62 -2.87
C ALA A 27 -10.41 -3.41 -1.84
N GLU A 28 -11.37 -2.53 -2.13
CA GLU A 28 -12.48 -2.26 -1.22
C GLU A 28 -13.26 -3.52 -0.82
N ASP A 29 -13.43 -4.44 -1.77
CA ASP A 29 -14.22 -5.66 -1.57
C ASP A 29 -13.42 -6.82 -0.98
N GLY A 30 -12.13 -6.64 -0.74
CA GLY A 30 -11.27 -7.69 -0.20
C GLY A 30 -9.95 -7.81 -0.92
N GLU A 31 -9.21 -8.87 -0.63
CA GLU A 31 -7.91 -9.13 -1.24
C GLU A 31 -8.02 -9.68 -2.66
N ILE A 32 -7.10 -9.25 -3.52
CA ILE A 32 -6.97 -9.76 -4.88
C ILE A 32 -5.57 -10.35 -5.02
N GLY A 33 -5.51 -11.62 -5.47
CA GLY A 33 -4.24 -12.27 -5.80
C GLY A 33 -4.08 -12.38 -7.31
N VAL A 34 -2.93 -11.96 -7.83
CA VAL A 34 -2.63 -12.01 -9.27
C VAL A 34 -1.46 -12.94 -9.50
N MET A 35 -1.68 -13.96 -10.30
CA MET A 35 -0.68 -14.97 -10.67
C MET A 35 -0.30 -14.85 -12.15
N PRO A 36 0.76 -15.55 -12.61
CA PRO A 36 1.14 -15.53 -14.02
C PRO A 36 -0.03 -15.90 -14.95
N ASN A 37 -0.08 -15.24 -16.09
CA ASN A 37 -1.11 -15.41 -17.12
C ASN A 37 -2.53 -15.03 -16.66
N HIS A 38 -2.64 -14.13 -15.69
CA HIS A 38 -3.92 -13.61 -15.22
C HIS A 38 -4.63 -12.87 -16.35
N LEU A 39 -5.96 -13.00 -16.39
CA LEU A 39 -6.79 -12.27 -17.36
C LEU A 39 -6.65 -10.75 -17.17
N PRO A 40 -6.79 -9.98 -18.25
CA PRO A 40 -6.74 -8.52 -18.13
C PRO A 40 -7.76 -7.99 -17.13
N MET A 41 -7.30 -7.06 -16.26
CA MET A 41 -8.19 -6.39 -15.31
C MET A 41 -7.62 -5.05 -14.89
N ILE A 42 -8.51 -4.20 -14.37
CA ILE A 42 -8.15 -2.96 -13.68
C ILE A 42 -8.87 -2.97 -12.35
N ALA A 43 -8.15 -2.66 -11.27
CA ALA A 43 -8.71 -2.62 -9.93
C ALA A 43 -8.23 -1.39 -9.18
N SER A 44 -9.10 -0.86 -8.33
CA SER A 44 -8.75 0.20 -7.39
C SER A 44 -8.18 -0.42 -6.13
N ILE A 45 -7.04 0.07 -5.66
CA ILE A 45 -6.34 -0.44 -4.48
C ILE A 45 -6.50 0.55 -3.33
N ILE A 46 -6.90 0.05 -2.16
CA ILE A 46 -6.91 0.84 -0.93
C ILE A 46 -5.52 0.80 -0.27
N PRO A 47 -5.20 1.71 0.65
CA PRO A 47 -3.93 1.64 1.37
C PRO A 47 -3.72 0.26 1.98
N CYS A 48 -2.61 -0.38 1.66
CA CYS A 48 -2.33 -1.75 2.09
C CYS A 48 -0.84 -2.08 2.03
N ALA A 49 -0.46 -3.14 2.74
CA ALA A 49 0.84 -3.78 2.55
C ALA A 49 0.67 -4.81 1.43
N MET A 50 1.19 -4.50 0.25
CA MET A 50 1.17 -5.44 -0.87
C MET A 50 2.15 -6.57 -0.61
N ARG A 51 1.74 -7.81 -0.85
CA ARG A 51 2.61 -8.97 -0.71
C ARG A 51 3.10 -9.44 -2.06
N VAL A 52 4.41 -9.46 -2.21
CA VAL A 52 5.09 -9.97 -3.41
C VAL A 52 5.66 -11.33 -3.07
N LYS A 53 5.21 -12.36 -3.75
CA LYS A 53 5.74 -13.70 -3.59
C LYS A 53 6.60 -14.06 -4.79
N HIS A 54 7.86 -14.42 -4.52
CA HIS A 54 8.81 -14.82 -5.55
C HIS A 54 8.73 -16.32 -5.84
N GLU A 55 9.32 -16.74 -6.96
CA GLU A 55 9.33 -18.15 -7.38
C GLU A 55 9.98 -19.07 -6.34
N ASP A 56 10.98 -18.58 -5.61
CA ASP A 56 11.70 -19.33 -4.58
C ASP A 56 10.95 -19.42 -3.25
N GLY A 57 9.74 -18.87 -3.18
CA GLY A 57 8.93 -18.84 -1.96
C GLY A 57 9.18 -17.65 -1.06
N ARG A 58 10.17 -16.82 -1.36
CA ARG A 58 10.48 -15.61 -0.59
C ARG A 58 9.34 -14.60 -0.76
N GLU A 59 8.96 -13.94 0.34
CA GLU A 59 7.93 -12.90 0.33
C GLU A 59 8.51 -11.56 0.73
N GLU A 60 8.04 -10.51 0.06
CA GLU A 60 8.38 -9.13 0.37
C GLU A 60 7.10 -8.32 0.54
N LEU A 61 7.14 -7.31 1.40
CA LEU A 61 6.04 -6.36 1.55
C LEU A 61 6.42 -4.99 1.00
N ILE A 62 5.46 -4.36 0.33
CA ILE A 62 5.60 -2.99 -0.19
C ILE A 62 4.44 -2.18 0.36
N ALA A 63 4.74 -1.06 1.02
CA ALA A 63 3.70 -0.16 1.51
C ALA A 63 3.11 0.61 0.33
N CYS A 64 1.81 0.48 0.14
CA CYS A 64 1.06 1.19 -0.91
C CYS A 64 0.03 2.11 -0.27
N GLY A 65 0.03 3.38 -0.63
CA GLY A 65 -0.93 4.37 -0.12
C GLY A 65 -2.25 4.40 -0.86
N GLY A 66 -2.51 3.37 -1.69
CA GLY A 66 -3.68 3.32 -2.55
C GLY A 66 -3.37 3.74 -3.97
N GLY A 67 -4.25 3.41 -4.91
CA GLY A 67 -4.06 3.70 -6.32
C GLY A 67 -4.82 2.73 -7.20
N PHE A 68 -4.22 2.38 -8.33
CA PHE A 68 -4.81 1.47 -9.31
C PHE A 68 -3.82 0.38 -9.70
N MET A 69 -4.37 -0.77 -10.04
CA MET A 69 -3.61 -1.89 -10.57
C MET A 69 -4.18 -2.27 -11.94
N GLU A 70 -3.30 -2.40 -12.92
CA GLU A 70 -3.65 -2.91 -14.24
C GLU A 70 -2.92 -4.23 -14.48
N VAL A 71 -3.65 -5.22 -14.94
CA VAL A 71 -3.09 -6.50 -15.38
C VAL A 71 -3.35 -6.63 -16.88
N LEU A 72 -2.29 -6.73 -17.68
CA LEU A 72 -2.38 -6.84 -19.12
C LEU A 72 -1.12 -7.49 -19.68
N ASP A 73 -1.28 -8.44 -20.61
CA ASP A 73 -0.17 -9.11 -21.30
C ASP A 73 0.92 -9.66 -20.36
N ASN A 74 0.48 -10.38 -19.32
CA ASN A 74 1.36 -10.97 -18.29
C ASN A 74 2.24 -9.94 -17.59
N LYS A 75 1.69 -8.75 -17.38
CA LYS A 75 2.34 -7.65 -16.65
C LYS A 75 1.37 -7.01 -15.69
N ILE A 76 1.83 -6.77 -14.46
CA ILE A 76 1.10 -6.00 -13.45
C ILE A 76 1.74 -4.63 -13.35
N THR A 77 0.94 -3.59 -13.53
CA THR A 77 1.36 -2.21 -13.28
C THR A 77 0.54 -1.65 -12.14
N VAL A 78 1.22 -1.24 -11.08
CA VAL A 78 0.59 -0.57 -9.93
C VAL A 78 0.93 0.90 -9.99
N LEU A 79 -0.09 1.74 -10.16
CA LEU A 79 0.03 3.20 -10.14
C LEU A 79 -0.38 3.67 -8.76
N ALA A 80 0.58 3.83 -7.87
CA ALA A 80 0.34 4.17 -6.48
C ALA A 80 0.42 5.67 -6.22
N SER A 81 -0.43 6.18 -5.34
CA SER A 81 -0.31 7.57 -4.87
C SER A 81 0.99 7.78 -4.11
N CYS A 82 1.40 6.77 -3.36
CA CYS A 82 2.73 6.65 -2.77
C CYS A 82 3.02 5.17 -2.55
N ALA A 83 4.28 4.80 -2.67
CA ALA A 83 4.71 3.42 -2.45
C ALA A 83 6.14 3.42 -1.92
N GLU A 84 6.41 2.53 -0.98
CA GLU A 84 7.72 2.44 -0.33
C GLU A 84 8.06 0.99 -0.04
N THR A 85 9.29 0.60 -0.36
CA THR A 85 9.86 -0.67 0.10
C THR A 85 10.27 -0.50 1.58
N PRO A 86 10.47 -1.60 2.34
CA PRO A 86 10.81 -1.49 3.77
C PRO A 86 12.02 -0.59 4.06
N ILE A 87 13.04 -0.65 3.23
CA ILE A 87 14.26 0.18 3.40
C ILE A 87 13.98 1.67 3.22
N GLN A 88 13.03 2.03 2.37
CA GLN A 88 12.70 3.42 2.07
C GLN A 88 11.84 4.09 3.13
N ILE A 89 11.25 3.31 4.04
CA ILE A 89 10.32 3.85 5.05
C ILE A 89 11.08 4.55 6.15
N ASP A 90 10.74 5.82 6.38
CA ASP A 90 11.17 6.58 7.54
C ASP A 90 10.24 6.25 8.71
N VAL A 91 10.69 5.36 9.60
CA VAL A 91 9.90 4.87 10.73
C VAL A 91 9.49 5.98 11.69
N LEU A 92 10.41 6.89 12.00
CA LEU A 92 10.10 8.01 12.91
C LEU A 92 9.02 8.92 12.35
N ARG A 93 9.11 9.20 11.05
CA ARG A 93 8.10 10.01 10.36
C ARG A 93 6.74 9.30 10.33
N ALA A 94 6.75 7.98 10.09
CA ALA A 94 5.53 7.17 10.08
C ALA A 94 4.88 7.14 11.47
N GLU A 95 5.66 7.01 12.55
CA GLU A 95 5.16 7.05 13.92
C GLU A 95 4.55 8.41 14.26
N LYS A 96 5.19 9.50 13.86
CA LYS A 96 4.66 10.86 14.06
C LYS A 96 3.36 11.06 13.28
N ALA A 97 3.31 10.58 12.04
CA ALA A 97 2.10 10.66 11.23
C ALA A 97 0.95 9.87 11.84
N TYR A 98 1.24 8.69 12.39
CA TYR A 98 0.26 7.86 13.10
C TYR A 98 -0.32 8.61 14.30
N GLN A 99 0.55 9.16 15.16
CA GLN A 99 0.12 9.89 16.35
C GLN A 99 -0.71 11.13 15.99
N ARG A 100 -0.29 11.87 14.97
CA ARG A 100 -1.01 13.06 14.52
C ARG A 100 -2.41 12.72 14.01
N ALA A 101 -2.52 11.67 13.21
CA ALA A 101 -3.81 11.23 12.68
C ALA A 101 -4.73 10.73 13.81
N GLU A 102 -4.18 9.95 14.74
CA GLU A 102 -4.93 9.45 15.89
C GLU A 102 -5.47 10.60 16.76
N GLU A 103 -4.64 11.61 17.03
CA GLU A 103 -5.06 12.80 17.80
C GLU A 103 -6.18 13.57 17.10
N ARG A 104 -6.09 13.74 15.77
CA ARG A 104 -7.12 14.43 15.00
C ARG A 104 -8.44 13.69 15.05
N ILE A 105 -8.43 12.37 14.97
CA ILE A 105 -9.62 11.56 15.06
C ILE A 105 -10.23 11.65 16.45
N LYS A 106 -9.41 11.62 17.51
CA LYS A 106 -9.88 11.80 18.90
C LYS A 106 -10.53 13.16 19.11
N LYS A 107 -9.92 14.22 18.61
CA LYS A 107 -10.47 15.58 18.69
C LYS A 107 -11.83 15.68 17.98
N PHE A 108 -11.93 15.06 16.81
CA PHE A 108 -13.18 15.02 16.07
C PHE A 108 -14.28 14.34 16.88
N ASN A 109 -13.99 13.20 17.50
CA ASN A 109 -14.96 12.44 18.28
C ASN A 109 -15.34 13.11 19.59
N SER A 110 -14.41 13.85 20.22
CA SER A 110 -14.64 14.47 21.53
C SER A 110 -15.31 15.82 21.47
N ALA A 111 -15.35 16.49 20.31
CA ALA A 111 -15.93 17.83 20.18
C ALA A 111 -16.75 17.95 18.88
N PRO A 112 -17.92 17.26 18.80
CA PRO A 112 -18.66 17.18 17.54
C PRO A 112 -19.20 18.50 16.99
N LEU A 113 -19.21 19.57 17.76
CA LEU A 113 -19.71 20.89 17.31
C LEU A 113 -18.60 21.85 16.84
N LYS A 114 -17.32 21.42 16.83
CA LYS A 114 -16.18 22.28 16.46
C LYS A 114 -15.32 21.66 15.36
N HIS A 115 -15.94 21.15 14.31
CA HIS A 115 -15.28 20.35 13.29
C HIS A 115 -14.81 21.14 12.07
N THR A 116 -14.76 22.45 12.12
CA THR A 116 -14.45 23.28 10.96
C THR A 116 -13.04 23.07 10.40
N ASP A 117 -12.11 22.58 11.24
CA ASP A 117 -10.69 22.45 10.87
C ASP A 117 -10.23 21.00 10.69
N ILE A 118 -11.10 20.01 10.88
CA ILE A 118 -10.74 18.59 10.81
C ILE A 118 -11.55 17.88 9.75
N ASP A 119 -10.86 17.34 8.73
CA ASP A 119 -11.44 16.43 7.76
C ASP A 119 -11.23 15.01 8.28
N LEU A 120 -12.31 14.38 8.78
CA LEU A 120 -12.24 13.02 9.36
C LEU A 120 -11.77 11.97 8.34
N SER A 121 -12.32 12.02 7.13
CA SER A 121 -11.94 11.11 6.05
C SER A 121 -10.45 11.17 5.75
N ARG A 122 -9.91 12.38 5.68
CA ARG A 122 -8.49 12.62 5.42
C ARG A 122 -7.61 12.13 6.56
N ALA A 123 -8.06 12.34 7.80
CA ALA A 123 -7.34 11.86 8.98
C ALA A 123 -7.33 10.34 9.05
N GLU A 124 -8.45 9.68 8.75
CA GLU A 124 -8.53 8.22 8.69
C GLU A 124 -7.65 7.63 7.60
N ALA A 125 -7.63 8.24 6.41
CA ALA A 125 -6.75 7.80 5.32
C ALA A 125 -5.27 7.94 5.69
N ALA A 126 -4.89 9.05 6.33
CA ALA A 126 -3.54 9.27 6.81
C ALA A 126 -3.14 8.24 7.87
N LEU A 127 -4.07 7.88 8.76
CA LEU A 127 -3.84 6.85 9.76
C LEU A 127 -3.57 5.50 9.11
N GLN A 128 -4.38 5.12 8.12
CA GLN A 128 -4.20 3.85 7.41
C GLN A 128 -2.85 3.77 6.70
N ARG A 129 -2.43 4.86 6.03
CA ARG A 129 -1.12 4.89 5.39
C ARG A 129 0.02 4.72 6.39
N ALA A 130 -0.09 5.36 7.57
CA ALA A 130 0.91 5.23 8.63
C ALA A 130 0.97 3.80 9.19
N ILE A 131 -0.19 3.18 9.43
CA ILE A 131 -0.28 1.79 9.88
C ILE A 131 0.40 0.85 8.88
N VAL A 132 0.12 1.03 7.59
CA VAL A 132 0.70 0.21 6.52
C VAL A 132 2.23 0.35 6.49
N ARG A 133 2.75 1.58 6.56
CA ARG A 133 4.18 1.83 6.59
C ARG A 133 4.86 1.15 7.76
N LEU A 134 4.30 1.29 8.96
CA LEU A 134 4.85 0.66 10.16
C LEU A 134 4.84 -0.86 10.06
N LYS A 135 3.77 -1.45 9.52
CA LYS A 135 3.68 -2.88 9.29
C LYS A 135 4.76 -3.37 8.32
N VAL A 136 4.95 -2.68 7.22
CA VAL A 136 5.95 -3.03 6.21
C VAL A 136 7.38 -2.88 6.76
N ALA A 137 7.65 -1.81 7.48
CA ALA A 137 8.95 -1.58 8.11
C ALA A 137 9.32 -2.69 9.10
N LYS A 138 8.35 -3.16 9.88
CA LYS A 138 8.56 -4.25 10.86
C LYS A 138 8.81 -5.61 10.19
N SER A 139 8.39 -5.81 8.95
CA SER A 139 8.54 -7.07 8.24
C SER A 139 10.01 -7.46 8.01
N VAL A 140 10.92 -6.50 8.05
CA VAL A 140 12.36 -6.70 7.82
C VAL A 140 13.17 -6.57 9.11
N GLY A 141 12.61 -5.94 10.13
CA GLY A 141 13.31 -5.67 11.39
C GLY A 141 13.18 -6.75 12.46
N ALA A 142 12.61 -7.89 12.11
CA ALA A 142 12.40 -8.96 13.10
C ALA A 142 13.65 -9.79 13.34
#